data_652bb699cc36d6b4de4928df99214a7d
#
_entry.id   652bb699cc36d6b4de4928df99214a7d
#
_cell.length_a   1.000
_cell.length_b   1.000
_cell.length_c   1.000
_cell.angle_alpha   90.00
_cell.angle_beta   90.00
_cell.angle_gamma   90.00
#
_symmetry.space_group_name_H-M   'P 1'
#
loop_
_entity.id
_entity.type
_entity.pdbx_description
1 polymer ?
#
loop_
_entity_poly.entity_id
_entity_poly.type
_entity_poly.pdbx_seq_one_letter_code
_entity_poly.pdbx_strand_id
1 'polypeptide(L)'
;MNTVRKKTPDAIYRRGDCGIGSYAKAIEGLFAAEYENISRIFTREQLASLHSQTCQGALDDFTRTLKELHNHIKNNILTDCFLAYEIVEIVSDLSVRLETRNVDLKQPVQEALRPIRETASNSLQRLLEDTRSRVQNFVALPADGSPVDVTKDTMKRLEEMTHYLTPLSSILASVGEANWRSPQLSGTSSSTSTVPTLRSFDVSANGNELFASYAADTIDALLSSLEIKTKVLIRGRPAQGIFIANNVAVIDQQIAVGDLHNLLSDASRAKLDAWRKKGTKMYAEAWTEPVGHLRDVQYTNRGSQTMGRPPSGSGGPGSGPVDSSAILKSLNSKDREATKEKFKNFNISFDELVARHRGFRIERDVKQAIARDIALTVEPMYGRFWERYHDIDKGKGKYVKYDKGQLSAILAGLG
;
A
#
# COMPACT_ATOMS: atom_id res chain seq x y z
N MET A 1 6.08 -31.74 17.99
CA MET A 1 6.99 -31.68 16.82
C MET A 1 6.42 -32.24 15.49
N ASN A 2 5.41 -33.07 15.48
CA ASN A 2 4.87 -33.62 14.22
C ASN A 2 3.98 -32.67 13.40
N THR A 3 3.51 -31.56 13.95
CA THR A 3 2.65 -30.59 13.27
C THR A 3 3.40 -29.64 12.34
N VAL A 4 4.67 -29.34 12.60
CA VAL A 4 5.49 -28.43 11.78
C VAL A 4 5.82 -29.06 10.39
N ARG A 5 5.77 -30.37 10.26
CA ARG A 5 6.10 -31.11 9.00
C ARG A 5 4.99 -31.15 7.94
N LYS A 6 3.75 -30.70 8.25
CA LYS A 6 2.62 -30.78 7.29
C LYS A 6 2.27 -29.46 6.61
N LYS A 7 3.07 -28.40 6.75
CA LYS A 7 2.84 -27.15 6.06
C LYS A 7 3.15 -27.24 4.57
N THR A 8 2.29 -26.65 3.75
CA THR A 8 2.68 -26.25 2.39
C THR A 8 3.89 -25.30 2.52
N PRO A 9 4.90 -25.39 1.64
CA PRO A 9 6.16 -24.64 1.80
C PRO A 9 6.01 -23.13 2.03
N ASP A 10 4.92 -22.54 1.55
CA ASP A 10 4.66 -21.10 1.61
C ASP A 10 3.65 -20.67 2.69
N ALA A 11 3.16 -21.60 3.52
CA ALA A 11 2.19 -21.27 4.54
C ALA A 11 2.85 -20.54 5.72
N ILE A 12 2.36 -19.34 6.02
CA ILE A 12 2.75 -18.55 7.19
C ILE A 12 2.42 -19.34 8.46
N TYR A 13 3.35 -19.32 9.44
CA TYR A 13 3.12 -19.91 10.76
C TYR A 13 1.90 -19.26 11.44
N ARG A 14 1.07 -20.08 12.07
CA ARG A 14 -0.07 -19.62 12.87
C ARG A 14 0.23 -19.78 14.36
N ARG A 15 -0.20 -18.81 15.15
CA ARG A 15 -0.03 -18.78 16.60
C ARG A 15 -0.58 -20.08 17.23
N GLY A 16 0.22 -20.71 18.07
CA GLY A 16 -0.14 -21.95 18.78
C GLY A 16 0.17 -23.25 18.05
N ASP A 17 0.45 -23.26 16.75
CA ASP A 17 0.72 -24.48 15.97
C ASP A 17 1.91 -25.30 16.48
N CYS A 18 2.90 -24.66 17.07
CA CYS A 18 4.11 -25.33 17.61
C CYS A 18 3.86 -25.93 19.00
N GLY A 19 2.88 -25.42 19.75
CA GLY A 19 2.61 -25.85 21.12
C GLY A 19 3.59 -25.35 22.17
N ILE A 20 4.46 -24.37 21.84
CA ILE A 20 5.45 -23.81 22.77
C ILE A 20 4.81 -23.23 24.04
N GLY A 21 3.61 -22.62 23.91
CA GLY A 21 2.87 -22.10 25.05
C GLY A 21 2.46 -23.16 26.05
N SER A 22 2.01 -24.32 25.57
CA SER A 22 1.67 -25.46 26.44
C SER A 22 2.90 -26.05 27.10
N TYR A 23 4.01 -26.13 26.37
CA TYR A 23 5.27 -26.63 26.91
C TYR A 23 5.84 -25.68 27.99
N ALA A 24 5.85 -24.37 27.75
CA ALA A 24 6.27 -23.37 28.74
C ALA A 24 5.43 -23.42 30.02
N LYS A 25 4.10 -23.58 29.91
CA LYS A 25 3.21 -23.76 31.07
C LYS A 25 3.49 -25.05 31.85
N ALA A 26 3.78 -26.13 31.14
CA ALA A 26 4.13 -27.41 31.79
C ALA A 26 5.44 -27.28 32.57
N ILE A 27 6.48 -26.64 31.98
CA ILE A 27 7.75 -26.36 32.66
C ILE A 27 7.54 -25.48 33.90
N GLU A 28 6.77 -24.39 33.75
CA GLU A 28 6.45 -23.51 34.87
C GLU A 28 5.73 -24.25 36.02
N GLY A 29 4.74 -25.06 35.67
CA GLY A 29 4.00 -25.86 36.65
C GLY A 29 4.88 -26.89 37.37
N LEU A 30 5.76 -27.59 36.63
CA LEU A 30 6.73 -28.50 37.17
C LEU A 30 7.66 -27.80 38.18
N PHE A 31 8.28 -26.68 37.76
CA PHE A 31 9.21 -25.95 38.62
C PHE A 31 8.53 -25.34 39.85
N ALA A 32 7.28 -24.92 39.71
CA ALA A 32 6.50 -24.46 40.85
C ALA A 32 6.24 -25.58 41.88
N ALA A 33 5.85 -26.76 41.41
CA ALA A 33 5.56 -27.93 42.28
C ALA A 33 6.86 -28.38 42.98
N GLU A 34 7.98 -28.45 42.27
CA GLU A 34 9.27 -28.81 42.88
C GLU A 34 9.73 -27.78 43.90
N TYR A 35 9.55 -26.47 43.64
CA TYR A 35 9.85 -25.42 44.61
C TYR A 35 9.02 -25.60 45.91
N GLU A 36 7.74 -25.87 45.80
CA GLU A 36 6.88 -26.12 46.98
C GLU A 36 7.28 -27.37 47.74
N ASN A 37 7.59 -28.46 47.04
CA ASN A 37 8.03 -29.72 47.67
C ASN A 37 9.33 -29.52 48.44
N ILE A 38 10.33 -28.90 47.82
CA ILE A 38 11.64 -28.65 48.43
C ILE A 38 11.51 -27.69 49.62
N SER A 39 10.68 -26.64 49.52
CA SER A 39 10.47 -25.65 50.58
C SER A 39 9.85 -26.21 51.84
N ARG A 40 9.14 -27.34 51.76
CA ARG A 40 8.53 -28.04 52.91
C ARG A 40 9.51 -28.93 53.70
N ILE A 41 10.60 -29.32 53.03
CA ILE A 41 11.54 -30.32 53.54
C ILE A 41 12.85 -29.70 53.94
N PHE A 42 13.34 -28.70 53.21
CA PHE A 42 14.70 -28.15 53.35
C PHE A 42 14.68 -26.72 53.87
N THR A 43 15.86 -26.28 54.37
CA THR A 43 16.01 -24.91 54.84
C THR A 43 16.06 -23.92 53.71
N ARG A 44 15.77 -22.65 53.99
CA ARG A 44 15.75 -21.56 53.01
C ARG A 44 17.09 -21.37 52.28
N GLU A 45 18.20 -21.66 52.99
CA GLU A 45 19.59 -21.53 52.42
C GLU A 45 19.87 -22.61 51.37
N GLN A 46 19.26 -23.79 51.50
CA GLN A 46 19.43 -24.92 50.58
C GLN A 46 18.46 -24.88 49.43
N LEU A 47 17.34 -24.17 49.58
CA LEU A 47 16.19 -24.19 48.67
C LEU A 47 16.60 -23.84 47.21
N ALA A 48 17.29 -22.74 46.98
CA ALA A 48 17.64 -22.30 45.65
C ALA A 48 18.56 -23.30 44.91
N SER A 49 19.59 -23.82 45.58
CA SER A 49 20.53 -24.78 44.98
C SER A 49 19.86 -26.12 44.69
N LEU A 50 19.07 -26.68 45.61
CA LEU A 50 18.35 -27.92 45.38
C LEU A 50 17.28 -27.80 44.29
N HIS A 51 16.55 -26.70 44.29
CA HIS A 51 15.55 -26.41 43.24
C HIS A 51 16.21 -26.33 41.85
N SER A 52 17.39 -25.63 41.70
CA SER A 52 18.11 -25.59 40.46
C SER A 52 18.58 -26.99 40.01
N GLN A 53 19.13 -27.79 40.92
CA GLN A 53 19.58 -29.15 40.62
C GLN A 53 18.45 -30.07 40.19
N THR A 54 17.31 -30.03 40.91
CA THR A 54 16.14 -30.85 40.58
C THR A 54 15.51 -30.50 39.26
N CYS A 55 15.48 -29.20 38.90
CA CYS A 55 14.89 -28.69 37.64
C CYS A 55 15.84 -28.75 36.45
N GLN A 56 17.14 -29.01 36.62
CA GLN A 56 18.17 -28.91 35.58
C GLN A 56 17.85 -29.76 34.37
N GLY A 57 17.48 -31.01 34.51
CA GLY A 57 17.19 -31.90 33.38
C GLY A 57 16.05 -31.39 32.49
N ALA A 58 14.95 -30.92 33.10
CA ALA A 58 13.83 -30.36 32.37
C ALA A 58 14.20 -29.00 31.72
N LEU A 59 15.03 -28.21 32.39
CA LEU A 59 15.55 -26.96 31.85
C LEU A 59 16.46 -27.17 30.63
N ASP A 60 17.34 -28.18 30.68
CA ASP A 60 18.22 -28.57 29.58
C ASP A 60 17.40 -29.04 28.36
N ASP A 61 16.36 -29.84 28.58
CA ASP A 61 15.43 -30.26 27.51
C ASP A 61 14.69 -29.09 26.88
N PHE A 62 14.22 -28.15 27.68
CA PHE A 62 13.54 -26.96 27.21
C PHE A 62 14.48 -26.07 26.37
N THR A 63 15.67 -25.78 26.88
CA THR A 63 16.65 -24.94 26.16
C THR A 63 17.17 -25.62 24.89
N ARG A 64 17.30 -26.96 24.87
CA ARG A 64 17.62 -27.72 23.66
C ARG A 64 16.50 -27.59 22.62
N THR A 65 15.24 -27.70 23.05
CA THR A 65 14.07 -27.50 22.16
C THR A 65 14.07 -26.09 21.56
N LEU A 66 14.36 -25.07 22.34
CA LEU A 66 14.47 -23.69 21.83
C LEU A 66 15.59 -23.56 20.77
N LYS A 67 16.73 -24.21 20.94
CA LYS A 67 17.82 -24.23 19.95
C LYS A 67 17.41 -24.93 18.66
N GLU A 68 16.67 -26.04 18.75
CA GLU A 68 16.15 -26.75 17.57
C GLU A 68 15.13 -25.90 16.81
N LEU A 69 14.21 -25.24 17.53
CA LEU A 69 13.25 -24.32 16.94
C LEU A 69 13.94 -23.10 16.30
N HIS A 70 14.98 -22.55 16.93
CA HIS A 70 15.77 -21.48 16.36
C HIS A 70 16.40 -21.88 15.01
N ASN A 71 16.99 -23.07 14.91
CA ASN A 71 17.55 -23.57 13.65
C ASN A 71 16.46 -23.73 12.57
N HIS A 72 15.29 -24.21 12.96
CA HIS A 72 14.16 -24.30 12.05
C HIS A 72 13.72 -22.94 11.52
N ILE A 73 13.53 -21.95 12.41
CA ILE A 73 13.15 -20.58 12.06
C ILE A 73 14.19 -19.94 11.15
N LYS A 74 15.48 -20.09 11.47
CA LYS A 74 16.57 -19.53 10.68
C LYS A 74 16.56 -20.00 9.22
N ASN A 75 16.22 -21.27 9.01
CA ASN A 75 16.13 -21.85 7.67
C ASN A 75 14.85 -21.44 6.91
N ASN A 76 13.81 -21.01 7.63
CA ASN A 76 12.48 -20.65 7.06
C ASN A 76 12.03 -19.27 7.52
N ILE A 77 12.93 -18.29 7.56
CA ILE A 77 12.69 -16.99 8.21
C ILE A 77 11.50 -16.22 7.63
N LEU A 78 11.17 -16.40 6.35
CA LEU A 78 10.07 -15.67 5.69
C LEU A 78 8.68 -16.19 6.08
N THR A 79 8.58 -17.45 6.52
CA THR A 79 7.32 -18.08 6.91
C THR A 79 7.20 -18.30 8.41
N ASP A 80 8.33 -18.56 9.07
CA ASP A 80 8.38 -18.95 10.48
C ASP A 80 8.92 -17.87 11.42
N CYS A 81 9.11 -16.62 10.94
CA CYS A 81 9.39 -15.47 11.81
C CYS A 81 8.29 -15.24 12.85
N PHE A 82 7.04 -15.57 12.53
CA PHE A 82 5.92 -15.49 13.46
C PHE A 82 6.04 -16.46 14.65
N LEU A 83 6.64 -17.64 14.42
CA LEU A 83 7.01 -18.54 15.50
C LEU A 83 8.08 -17.92 16.40
N ALA A 84 9.07 -17.19 15.82
CA ALA A 84 10.04 -16.46 16.61
C ALA A 84 9.39 -15.40 17.51
N TYR A 85 8.41 -14.66 17.00
CA TYR A 85 7.66 -13.67 17.78
C TYR A 85 6.89 -14.33 18.92
N GLU A 86 6.21 -15.45 18.67
CA GLU A 86 5.51 -16.22 19.70
C GLU A 86 6.46 -16.74 20.78
N ILE A 87 7.62 -17.29 20.39
CA ILE A 87 8.63 -17.76 21.35
C ILE A 87 9.16 -16.60 22.19
N VAL A 88 9.47 -15.45 21.57
CA VAL A 88 9.95 -14.26 22.29
C VAL A 88 8.95 -13.82 23.35
N GLU A 89 7.65 -13.79 23.04
CA GLU A 89 6.60 -13.43 23.99
C GLU A 89 6.54 -14.42 25.15
N ILE A 90 6.30 -15.70 24.84
CA ILE A 90 6.03 -16.75 25.84
C ILE A 90 7.24 -17.00 26.71
N VAL A 91 8.44 -17.07 26.12
CA VAL A 91 9.67 -17.40 26.88
C VAL A 91 10.18 -16.20 27.69
N SER A 92 9.94 -14.96 27.22
CA SER A 92 10.21 -13.77 28.04
C SER A 92 9.34 -13.75 29.30
N ASP A 93 8.04 -14.02 29.15
CA ASP A 93 7.09 -14.10 30.27
C ASP A 93 7.45 -15.24 31.21
N LEU A 94 7.81 -16.40 30.69
CA LEU A 94 8.29 -17.53 31.51
C LEU A 94 9.55 -17.12 32.29
N SER A 95 10.50 -16.47 31.65
CA SER A 95 11.75 -16.00 32.27
C SER A 95 11.51 -15.10 33.48
N VAL A 96 10.54 -14.17 33.37
CA VAL A 96 10.13 -13.28 34.47
C VAL A 96 9.48 -14.06 35.60
N ARG A 97 8.61 -15.04 35.31
CA ARG A 97 7.98 -15.88 36.33
C ARG A 97 8.96 -16.83 37.06
N LEU A 98 9.94 -17.33 36.35
CA LEU A 98 11.01 -18.13 36.96
C LEU A 98 11.88 -17.31 37.92
N GLU A 99 12.20 -16.06 37.56
CA GLU A 99 12.97 -15.17 38.42
C GLU A 99 12.36 -14.95 39.80
N THR A 100 11.04 -14.87 39.88
CA THR A 100 10.35 -14.68 41.16
C THR A 100 10.53 -15.84 42.17
N ARG A 101 10.86 -17.03 41.65
CA ARG A 101 11.07 -18.24 42.46
C ARG A 101 12.56 -18.57 42.63
N ASN A 102 13.31 -18.55 41.56
CA ASN A 102 14.73 -18.85 41.56
C ASN A 102 15.44 -18.17 40.40
N VAL A 103 16.31 -17.21 40.69
CA VAL A 103 17.06 -16.42 39.69
C VAL A 103 17.94 -17.30 38.81
N ASP A 104 18.51 -18.41 39.35
CA ASP A 104 19.42 -19.29 38.59
C ASP A 104 18.72 -19.99 37.42
N LEU A 105 17.43 -20.20 37.45
CA LEU A 105 16.66 -20.81 36.35
C LEU A 105 16.40 -19.84 35.18
N LYS A 106 16.48 -18.54 35.43
CA LYS A 106 16.24 -17.50 34.43
C LYS A 106 17.33 -17.43 33.38
N GLN A 107 18.60 -17.46 33.81
CA GLN A 107 19.74 -17.19 32.93
C GLN A 107 19.84 -18.17 31.77
N PRO A 108 19.74 -19.52 31.92
CA PRO A 108 19.80 -20.45 30.79
C PRO A 108 18.67 -20.24 29.77
N VAL A 109 17.47 -19.87 30.25
CA VAL A 109 16.31 -19.57 29.39
C VAL A 109 16.56 -18.30 28.55
N GLN A 110 17.10 -17.25 29.19
CA GLN A 110 17.44 -16.00 28.48
C GLN A 110 18.57 -16.19 27.46
N GLU A 111 19.57 -16.98 27.79
CA GLU A 111 20.67 -17.31 26.85
C GLU A 111 20.13 -18.09 25.64
N ALA A 112 19.20 -19.01 25.83
CA ALA A 112 18.58 -19.75 24.73
C ALA A 112 17.61 -18.87 23.90
N LEU A 113 16.97 -17.85 24.51
CA LEU A 113 16.08 -16.92 23.84
C LEU A 113 16.80 -15.87 22.99
N ARG A 114 17.99 -15.45 23.39
CA ARG A 114 18.76 -14.38 22.77
C ARG A 114 18.93 -14.56 21.25
N PRO A 115 19.41 -15.70 20.70
CA PRO A 115 19.58 -15.89 19.28
C PRO A 115 18.24 -15.90 18.52
N ILE A 116 17.14 -16.34 19.16
CA ILE A 116 15.78 -16.29 18.56
C ILE A 116 15.34 -14.83 18.44
N ARG A 117 15.59 -14.00 19.45
CA ARG A 117 15.26 -12.58 19.43
C ARG A 117 16.06 -11.83 18.35
N GLU A 118 17.34 -12.16 18.18
CA GLU A 118 18.19 -11.61 17.11
C GLU A 118 17.64 -12.01 15.72
N THR A 119 17.21 -13.26 15.55
CA THR A 119 16.59 -13.74 14.31
C THR A 119 15.24 -13.05 14.06
N ALA A 120 14.43 -12.85 15.09
CA ALA A 120 13.18 -12.10 15.01
C ALA A 120 13.42 -10.64 14.59
N SER A 121 14.44 -9.98 15.11
CA SER A 121 14.85 -8.63 14.69
C SER A 121 15.27 -8.59 13.22
N ASN A 122 16.10 -9.54 12.80
CA ASN A 122 16.59 -9.63 11.41
C ASN A 122 15.47 -9.96 10.41
N SER A 123 14.41 -10.63 10.88
CA SER A 123 13.28 -10.97 10.01
C SER A 123 12.55 -9.74 9.44
N LEU A 124 12.51 -8.63 10.17
CA LEU A 124 11.88 -7.39 9.73
C LEU A 124 12.53 -6.86 8.45
N GLN A 125 13.85 -6.78 8.42
CA GLN A 125 14.60 -6.38 7.23
C GLN A 125 14.42 -7.41 6.10
N ARG A 126 14.49 -8.70 6.41
CA ARG A 126 14.35 -9.78 5.44
C ARG A 126 12.99 -9.80 4.76
N LEU A 127 11.90 -9.56 5.48
CA LEU A 127 10.56 -9.46 4.92
C LEU A 127 10.42 -8.26 3.97
N LEU A 128 11.04 -7.13 4.31
CA LEU A 128 11.06 -5.95 3.46
C LEU A 128 11.87 -6.20 2.17
N GLU A 129 13.03 -6.85 2.28
CA GLU A 129 13.88 -7.23 1.14
C GLU A 129 13.19 -8.28 0.25
N ASP A 130 12.51 -9.27 0.85
CA ASP A 130 11.71 -10.26 0.09
C ASP A 130 10.62 -9.58 -0.75
N THR A 131 9.89 -8.63 -0.15
CA THR A 131 8.86 -7.87 -0.87
C THR A 131 9.43 -7.16 -2.09
N ARG A 132 10.58 -6.48 -1.94
CA ARG A 132 11.28 -5.81 -3.05
C ARG A 132 11.78 -6.80 -4.09
N SER A 133 12.40 -7.89 -3.67
CA SER A 133 12.95 -8.92 -4.56
C SER A 133 11.86 -9.59 -5.38
N ARG A 134 10.73 -9.93 -4.76
CA ARG A 134 9.57 -10.52 -5.47
C ARG A 134 9.05 -9.60 -6.56
N VAL A 135 8.97 -8.29 -6.30
CA VAL A 135 8.57 -7.31 -7.32
C VAL A 135 9.64 -7.18 -8.42
N GLN A 136 10.92 -7.15 -8.06
CA GLN A 136 12.01 -7.06 -9.03
C GLN A 136 12.08 -8.26 -9.97
N ASN A 137 11.68 -9.43 -9.51
CA ASN A 137 11.70 -10.67 -10.28
C ASN A 137 10.52 -10.82 -11.26
N PHE A 138 9.56 -9.90 -11.29
CA PHE A 138 8.50 -9.94 -12.31
C PHE A 138 9.10 -9.83 -13.72
N VAL A 139 8.75 -10.78 -14.57
CA VAL A 139 9.08 -10.79 -16.01
C VAL A 139 8.00 -10.07 -16.81
N ALA A 140 6.76 -10.13 -16.33
CA ALA A 140 5.59 -9.47 -16.91
C ALA A 140 4.66 -8.97 -15.82
N LEU A 141 3.89 -7.93 -16.10
CA LEU A 141 2.81 -7.43 -15.25
C LEU A 141 1.48 -7.55 -16.00
N PRO A 142 0.33 -7.66 -15.28
CA PRO A 142 -0.98 -7.75 -15.91
C PRO A 142 -1.26 -6.57 -16.83
N ALA A 143 -1.45 -6.83 -18.12
CA ALA A 143 -1.72 -5.78 -19.11
C ALA A 143 -3.09 -5.11 -18.93
N ASP A 144 -4.02 -5.82 -18.28
CA ASP A 144 -5.36 -5.34 -17.92
C ASP A 144 -5.37 -4.44 -16.66
N GLY A 145 -4.21 -4.20 -16.04
CA GLY A 145 -4.07 -3.41 -14.84
C GLY A 145 -4.48 -4.11 -13.54
N SER A 146 -4.74 -5.42 -13.56
CA SER A 146 -5.07 -6.19 -12.35
C SER A 146 -3.97 -6.09 -11.29
N PRO A 147 -4.32 -6.07 -9.99
CA PRO A 147 -3.34 -6.07 -8.91
C PRO A 147 -2.57 -7.40 -8.86
N VAL A 148 -1.34 -7.36 -8.34
CA VAL A 148 -0.47 -8.53 -8.23
C VAL A 148 -0.59 -9.20 -6.86
N ASP A 149 -0.38 -10.53 -6.81
CA ASP A 149 -0.51 -11.30 -5.57
C ASP A 149 0.49 -10.87 -4.49
N VAL A 150 1.66 -10.40 -4.87
CA VAL A 150 2.65 -9.85 -3.93
C VAL A 150 2.08 -8.74 -3.05
N THR A 151 1.14 -7.93 -3.58
CA THR A 151 0.44 -6.89 -2.80
C THR A 151 -0.43 -7.51 -1.70
N LYS A 152 -1.23 -8.52 -2.07
CA LYS A 152 -2.10 -9.23 -1.12
C LYS A 152 -1.30 -9.97 -0.06
N ASP A 153 -0.22 -10.65 -0.47
CA ASP A 153 0.65 -11.41 0.43
C ASP A 153 1.35 -10.48 1.43
N THR A 154 1.84 -9.33 0.97
CA THR A 154 2.48 -8.34 1.84
C THR A 154 1.49 -7.81 2.88
N MET A 155 0.28 -7.46 2.46
CA MET A 155 -0.76 -6.99 3.38
C MET A 155 -1.18 -8.07 4.37
N LYS A 156 -1.34 -9.31 3.90
CA LYS A 156 -1.65 -10.45 4.77
C LYS A 156 -0.56 -10.71 5.82
N ARG A 157 0.72 -10.55 5.45
CA ARG A 157 1.83 -10.65 6.41
C ARG A 157 1.78 -9.53 7.46
N LEU A 158 1.53 -8.29 7.03
CA LEU A 158 1.41 -7.16 7.95
C LEU A 158 0.21 -7.33 8.90
N GLU A 159 -0.90 -7.85 8.41
CA GLU A 159 -2.07 -8.16 9.22
C GLU A 159 -1.76 -9.28 10.23
N GLU A 160 -1.10 -10.37 9.82
CA GLU A 160 -0.68 -11.42 10.75
C GLU A 160 0.25 -10.89 11.85
N MET A 161 1.11 -9.90 11.53
CA MET A 161 1.99 -9.26 12.51
C MET A 161 1.23 -8.52 13.62
N THR A 162 0.01 -8.04 13.36
CA THR A 162 -0.80 -7.36 14.39
C THR A 162 -1.16 -8.27 15.57
N HIS A 163 -1.20 -9.57 15.34
CA HIS A 163 -1.43 -10.56 16.42
C HIS A 163 -0.22 -10.75 17.36
N TYR A 164 0.93 -10.15 17.03
CA TYR A 164 2.20 -10.24 17.77
C TYR A 164 2.73 -8.87 18.22
N LEU A 165 1.83 -7.89 18.44
CA LEU A 165 2.25 -6.51 18.78
C LEU A 165 3.13 -6.43 20.03
N THR A 166 2.84 -7.22 21.06
CA THR A 166 3.61 -7.23 22.32
C THR A 166 5.09 -7.56 22.10
N PRO A 167 5.45 -8.73 21.51
CA PRO A 167 6.85 -9.04 21.24
C PRO A 167 7.45 -8.13 20.17
N LEU A 168 6.69 -7.76 19.12
CA LEU A 168 7.16 -6.86 18.08
C LEU A 168 7.53 -5.48 18.61
N SER A 169 6.73 -4.92 19.52
CA SER A 169 7.04 -3.64 20.18
C SER A 169 8.40 -3.67 20.86
N SER A 170 8.68 -4.74 21.61
CA SER A 170 9.96 -4.94 22.29
C SER A 170 11.13 -5.15 21.30
N ILE A 171 10.89 -5.87 20.20
CA ILE A 171 11.89 -6.11 19.15
C ILE A 171 12.18 -4.81 18.41
N LEU A 172 11.17 -4.10 17.96
CA LEU A 172 11.29 -2.83 17.23
C LEU A 172 11.98 -1.75 18.07
N ALA A 173 11.64 -1.66 19.36
CA ALA A 173 12.33 -0.77 20.29
C ALA A 173 13.82 -1.07 20.40
N SER A 174 14.21 -2.36 20.34
CA SER A 174 15.63 -2.76 20.36
C SER A 174 16.35 -2.51 19.03
N VAL A 175 15.65 -2.56 17.92
CA VAL A 175 16.19 -2.26 16.57
C VAL A 175 16.36 -0.77 16.37
N GLY A 176 15.46 0.03 16.90
CA GLY A 176 15.38 1.47 16.66
C GLY A 176 14.67 1.83 15.36
N GLU A 177 14.12 3.05 15.30
CA GLU A 177 13.36 3.52 14.15
C GLU A 177 14.19 3.51 12.86
N ALA A 178 13.57 3.02 11.79
CA ALA A 178 14.12 2.96 10.44
C ALA A 178 15.35 2.04 10.24
N ASN A 179 15.90 1.40 11.29
CA ASN A 179 17.02 0.48 11.14
C ASN A 179 16.67 -0.85 10.44
N TRP A 180 15.37 -1.10 10.23
CA TRP A 180 14.91 -2.17 9.34
C TRP A 180 15.05 -1.84 7.85
N ARG A 181 15.34 -0.58 7.50
CA ARG A 181 15.63 -0.18 6.11
C ARG A 181 17.04 -0.59 5.74
N SER A 182 17.21 -1.19 4.57
CA SER A 182 18.54 -1.58 4.08
C SER A 182 19.44 -0.36 3.88
N PRO A 183 20.72 -0.39 4.28
CA PRO A 183 21.65 0.73 4.11
C PRO A 183 21.87 1.17 2.66
N GLN A 184 21.56 0.32 1.68
CA GLN A 184 21.76 0.60 0.25
C GLN A 184 20.77 1.61 -0.34
N LEU A 185 19.74 2.03 0.38
CA LEU A 185 18.73 2.98 -0.09
C LEU A 185 18.85 4.39 0.48
N SER A 186 19.81 4.62 1.37
CA SER A 186 20.12 5.98 1.85
C SER A 186 20.93 6.81 0.85
N GLY A 187 21.31 6.24 -0.31
CA GLY A 187 22.25 6.83 -1.28
C GLY A 187 21.64 7.43 -2.55
N THR A 188 20.34 7.27 -2.86
CA THR A 188 19.77 7.73 -4.14
C THR A 188 18.36 8.31 -4.02
N SER A 189 18.11 9.15 -3.05
CA SER A 189 16.98 10.08 -3.13
C SER A 189 17.47 11.50 -2.86
N SER A 190 18.16 12.05 -3.86
CA SER A 190 18.25 13.48 -4.04
C SER A 190 16.91 13.98 -4.59
N SER A 191 15.91 14.09 -3.74
CA SER A 191 14.77 14.96 -3.94
C SER A 191 14.34 15.43 -2.55
N THR A 192 14.86 16.61 -2.21
CA THR A 192 14.29 17.61 -1.31
C THR A 192 13.08 17.15 -0.47
N SER A 193 13.33 16.28 0.49
CA SER A 193 12.54 16.24 1.71
C SER A 193 13.56 16.21 2.84
N THR A 194 13.68 17.35 3.51
CA THR A 194 14.33 17.51 4.80
C THR A 194 13.68 16.51 5.75
N VAL A 195 14.25 15.31 5.81
CA VAL A 195 13.97 14.36 6.88
C VAL A 195 14.70 14.91 8.09
N PRO A 196 13.99 15.23 9.19
CA PRO A 196 14.67 15.60 10.42
C PRO A 196 15.49 14.42 10.89
N THR A 197 16.79 14.58 10.85
CA THR A 197 17.79 13.69 11.41
C THR A 197 17.56 13.59 12.91
N LEU A 198 17.53 12.35 13.43
CA LEU A 198 17.76 11.99 14.84
C LEU A 198 17.07 12.91 15.88
N ARG A 199 15.80 12.71 16.13
CA ARG A 199 15.26 12.98 17.47
C ARG A 199 15.58 11.77 18.33
N SER A 200 16.30 12.02 19.42
CA SER A 200 16.50 11.06 20.49
C SER A 200 15.16 10.43 20.85
N PHE A 201 15.02 9.12 20.60
CA PHE A 201 13.83 8.40 20.99
C PHE A 201 13.73 8.38 22.51
N ASP A 202 12.70 9.01 23.00
CA ASP A 202 12.21 8.74 24.34
C ASP A 202 11.79 7.25 24.35
N VAL A 203 12.32 6.48 25.26
CA VAL A 203 12.08 5.02 25.42
C VAL A 203 10.60 4.70 25.69
N SER A 204 9.77 5.72 25.84
CA SER A 204 8.31 5.70 25.96
C SER A 204 7.56 5.73 24.62
N ALA A 205 8.24 5.76 23.46
CA ALA A 205 7.56 5.67 22.18
C ALA A 205 6.76 4.36 22.13
N ASN A 206 5.46 4.50 22.07
CA ASN A 206 4.52 3.40 22.06
C ASN A 206 4.94 2.40 20.98
N GLY A 207 5.20 1.14 21.32
CA GLY A 207 5.65 0.12 20.36
C GLY A 207 4.71 -0.05 19.17
N ASN A 208 3.45 0.32 19.33
CA ASN A 208 2.46 0.39 18.25
C ASN A 208 2.82 1.45 17.20
N GLU A 209 3.44 2.57 17.59
CA GLU A 209 3.89 3.61 16.64
C GLU A 209 5.09 3.13 15.82
N LEU A 210 6.00 2.38 16.43
CA LEU A 210 7.12 1.76 15.70
C LEU A 210 6.63 0.72 14.69
N PHE A 211 5.65 -0.09 15.09
CA PHE A 211 5.03 -1.04 14.17
C PHE A 211 4.27 -0.33 13.04
N ALA A 212 3.54 0.73 13.34
CA ALA A 212 2.87 1.55 12.33
C ALA A 212 3.87 2.16 11.33
N SER A 213 5.02 2.62 11.82
CA SER A 213 6.11 3.12 10.97
C SER A 213 6.72 2.02 10.09
N TYR A 214 6.95 0.84 10.64
CA TYR A 214 7.40 -0.33 9.88
C TYR A 214 6.41 -0.76 8.78
N ALA A 215 5.12 -0.82 9.13
CA ALA A 215 4.06 -1.18 8.18
C ALA A 215 3.97 -0.15 7.05
N ALA A 216 4.00 1.15 7.38
CA ALA A 216 4.00 2.23 6.39
C ALA A 216 5.22 2.18 5.46
N ASP A 217 6.41 1.90 6.00
CA ASP A 217 7.63 1.74 5.21
C ASP A 217 7.57 0.52 4.28
N THR A 218 6.96 -0.58 4.75
CA THR A 218 6.78 -1.79 3.94
C THR A 218 5.83 -1.54 2.78
N ILE A 219 4.72 -0.86 3.02
CA ILE A 219 3.75 -0.48 1.98
C ILE A 219 4.39 0.49 0.98
N ASP A 220 5.12 1.49 1.44
CA ASP A 220 5.79 2.46 0.57
C ASP A 220 6.88 1.79 -0.28
N ALA A 221 7.65 0.88 0.29
CA ALA A 221 8.65 0.09 -0.43
C ALA A 221 8.02 -0.81 -1.50
N LEU A 222 6.87 -1.45 -1.21
CA LEU A 222 6.10 -2.22 -2.17
C LEU A 222 5.66 -1.34 -3.35
N LEU A 223 4.97 -0.23 -3.07
CA LEU A 223 4.43 0.66 -4.10
C LEU A 223 5.52 1.33 -4.93
N SER A 224 6.61 1.75 -4.31
CA SER A 224 7.78 2.31 -4.99
C SER A 224 8.43 1.28 -5.92
N SER A 225 8.58 0.03 -5.47
CA SER A 225 9.13 -1.05 -6.29
C SER A 225 8.21 -1.40 -7.46
N LEU A 226 6.89 -1.45 -7.23
CA LEU A 226 5.89 -1.65 -8.28
C LEU A 226 5.92 -0.51 -9.30
N GLU A 227 6.05 0.75 -8.87
CA GLU A 227 6.15 1.89 -9.79
C GLU A 227 7.38 1.77 -10.71
N ILE A 228 8.55 1.46 -10.14
CA ILE A 228 9.78 1.29 -10.91
C ILE A 228 9.60 0.17 -11.94
N LYS A 229 9.07 -0.97 -11.52
CA LYS A 229 8.88 -2.13 -12.39
C LYS A 229 7.81 -1.88 -13.47
N THR A 230 6.76 -1.17 -13.12
CA THR A 230 5.68 -0.78 -14.03
C THR A 230 6.21 0.09 -15.20
N LYS A 231 7.11 1.02 -14.93
CA LYS A 231 7.74 1.86 -15.98
C LYS A 231 8.53 1.04 -17.01
N VAL A 232 9.05 -0.11 -16.59
CA VAL A 232 9.82 -1.01 -17.47
C VAL A 232 8.92 -1.96 -18.25
N LEU A 233 7.90 -2.53 -17.59
CA LEU A 233 7.11 -3.64 -18.14
C LEU A 233 5.78 -3.23 -18.76
N ILE A 234 5.19 -2.11 -18.36
CA ILE A 234 3.90 -1.64 -18.89
C ILE A 234 4.12 -0.45 -19.81
N ARG A 235 3.69 -0.61 -21.08
CA ARG A 235 3.73 0.49 -22.05
C ARG A 235 2.55 1.44 -21.85
N GLY A 236 2.85 2.73 -21.79
CA GLY A 236 1.86 3.81 -21.71
C GLY A 236 1.48 4.18 -20.27
N ARG A 237 1.59 5.49 -19.98
CA ARG A 237 1.29 6.06 -18.65
C ARG A 237 -0.11 5.73 -18.12
N PRO A 238 -1.18 5.70 -18.95
CA PRO A 238 -2.52 5.36 -18.45
C PRO A 238 -2.59 3.96 -17.86
N ALA A 239 -2.03 2.96 -18.53
CA ALA A 239 -2.01 1.58 -18.03
C ALA A 239 -1.18 1.45 -16.74
N GLN A 240 -0.05 2.16 -16.66
CA GLN A 240 0.77 2.25 -15.44
C GLN A 240 -0.04 2.86 -14.29
N GLY A 241 -0.81 3.92 -14.56
CA GLY A 241 -1.66 4.59 -13.58
C GLY A 241 -2.72 3.67 -12.99
N ILE A 242 -3.44 2.92 -13.84
CA ILE A 242 -4.46 1.94 -13.40
C ILE A 242 -3.83 0.84 -12.55
N PHE A 243 -2.71 0.27 -13.00
CA PHE A 243 -2.03 -0.78 -12.25
C PHE A 243 -1.64 -0.32 -10.84
N ILE A 244 -1.06 0.87 -10.70
CA ILE A 244 -0.73 1.42 -9.38
C ILE A 244 -1.99 1.69 -8.56
N ALA A 245 -3.01 2.33 -9.13
CA ALA A 245 -4.24 2.64 -8.42
C ALA A 245 -4.97 1.40 -7.92
N ASN A 246 -5.01 0.32 -8.71
CA ASN A 246 -5.61 -0.95 -8.31
C ASN A 246 -4.84 -1.64 -7.16
N ASN A 247 -3.50 -1.61 -7.19
CA ASN A 247 -2.72 -2.15 -6.08
C ASN A 247 -2.93 -1.34 -4.79
N VAL A 248 -3.05 -0.01 -4.88
CA VAL A 248 -3.41 0.84 -3.73
C VAL A 248 -4.81 0.50 -3.23
N ALA A 249 -5.79 0.29 -4.11
CA ALA A 249 -7.15 -0.08 -3.71
C ALA A 249 -7.19 -1.40 -2.93
N VAL A 250 -6.40 -2.40 -3.35
CA VAL A 250 -6.27 -3.66 -2.60
C VAL A 250 -5.66 -3.44 -1.22
N ILE A 251 -4.64 -2.57 -1.11
CA ILE A 251 -4.04 -2.21 0.18
C ILE A 251 -5.09 -1.54 1.07
N ASP A 252 -5.84 -0.56 0.56
CA ASP A 252 -6.90 0.13 1.29
C ASP A 252 -8.00 -0.82 1.77
N GLN A 253 -8.43 -1.75 0.92
CA GLN A 253 -9.44 -2.76 1.28
C GLN A 253 -8.95 -3.67 2.42
N GLN A 254 -7.69 -4.12 2.37
CA GLN A 254 -7.11 -4.95 3.41
C GLN A 254 -6.97 -4.18 4.73
N ILE A 255 -6.53 -2.92 4.68
CA ILE A 255 -6.45 -2.05 5.87
C ILE A 255 -7.85 -1.84 6.47
N ALA A 256 -8.87 -1.59 5.65
CA ALA A 256 -10.22 -1.30 6.13
C ALA A 256 -10.89 -2.48 6.86
N VAL A 257 -10.51 -3.71 6.52
CA VAL A 257 -11.08 -4.93 7.11
C VAL A 257 -10.27 -5.42 8.32
N GLY A 258 -8.97 -5.09 8.37
CA GLY A 258 -8.03 -5.61 9.36
C GLY A 258 -7.75 -4.68 10.54
N ASP A 259 -6.95 -5.18 11.49
CA ASP A 259 -6.50 -4.44 12.68
C ASP A 259 -5.51 -3.32 12.35
N LEU A 260 -4.85 -3.37 11.18
CA LEU A 260 -3.98 -2.31 10.67
C LEU A 260 -4.69 -0.96 10.58
N HIS A 261 -6.02 -0.96 10.40
CA HIS A 261 -6.80 0.29 10.35
C HIS A 261 -6.60 1.16 11.59
N ASN A 262 -6.54 0.57 12.76
CA ASN A 262 -6.42 1.28 14.03
C ASN A 262 -4.96 1.67 14.35
N LEU A 263 -4.00 1.05 13.69
CA LEU A 263 -2.57 1.23 13.97
C LEU A 263 -1.93 2.29 13.08
N LEU A 264 -2.35 2.39 11.80
CA LEU A 264 -1.76 3.33 10.85
C LEU A 264 -2.10 4.77 11.20
N SER A 265 -1.06 5.61 11.27
CA SER A 265 -1.19 7.05 11.51
C SER A 265 -1.86 7.78 10.34
N ASP A 266 -2.38 8.98 10.61
CA ASP A 266 -2.95 9.84 9.58
C ASP A 266 -1.91 10.22 8.50
N ALA A 267 -0.64 10.35 8.87
CA ALA A 267 0.45 10.59 7.92
C ALA A 267 0.65 9.40 6.96
N SER A 268 0.53 8.16 7.45
CA SER A 268 0.61 6.95 6.62
C SER A 268 -0.58 6.85 5.66
N ARG A 269 -1.77 7.18 6.14
CA ARG A 269 -3.00 7.23 5.31
C ARG A 269 -2.90 8.32 4.23
N ALA A 270 -2.36 9.49 4.57
CA ALA A 270 -2.13 10.57 3.61
C ALA A 270 -1.15 10.16 2.50
N LYS A 271 -0.10 9.36 2.82
CA LYS A 271 0.81 8.80 1.81
C LYS A 271 0.09 7.83 0.87
N LEU A 272 -0.76 6.94 1.39
CA LEU A 272 -1.59 6.04 0.55
C LEU A 272 -2.52 6.83 -0.37
N ASP A 273 -3.16 7.86 0.14
CA ASP A 273 -4.02 8.74 -0.65
C ASP A 273 -3.22 9.48 -1.75
N ALA A 274 -1.99 9.89 -1.46
CA ALA A 274 -1.09 10.46 -2.47
C ALA A 274 -0.75 9.45 -3.58
N TRP A 275 -0.49 8.18 -3.24
CA TRP A 275 -0.28 7.12 -4.21
C TRP A 275 -1.53 6.87 -5.07
N ARG A 276 -2.72 6.84 -4.46
CA ARG A 276 -3.99 6.71 -5.17
C ARG A 276 -4.19 7.85 -6.17
N LYS A 277 -4.05 9.10 -5.71
CA LYS A 277 -4.15 10.29 -6.56
C LYS A 277 -3.13 10.29 -7.69
N LYS A 278 -1.90 9.83 -7.43
CA LYS A 278 -0.87 9.70 -8.47
C LYS A 278 -1.31 8.73 -9.57
N GLY A 279 -1.80 7.55 -9.20
CA GLY A 279 -2.27 6.54 -10.16
C GLY A 279 -3.45 7.03 -11.00
N THR A 280 -4.49 7.56 -10.35
CA THR A 280 -5.69 8.08 -11.05
C THR A 280 -5.35 9.27 -11.96
N LYS A 281 -4.46 10.18 -11.51
CA LYS A 281 -4.00 11.31 -12.32
C LYS A 281 -3.23 10.85 -13.56
N MET A 282 -2.32 9.88 -13.42
CA MET A 282 -1.57 9.32 -14.57
C MET A 282 -2.52 8.74 -15.63
N TYR A 283 -3.64 8.16 -15.21
CA TYR A 283 -4.66 7.68 -16.13
C TYR A 283 -5.47 8.82 -16.75
N ALA A 284 -5.93 9.77 -15.92
CA ALA A 284 -6.75 10.89 -16.35
C ALA A 284 -6.02 11.82 -17.36
N GLU A 285 -4.69 11.89 -17.29
CA GLU A 285 -3.87 12.66 -18.23
C GLU A 285 -4.11 12.25 -19.70
N ALA A 286 -4.43 10.98 -19.99
CA ALA A 286 -4.75 10.54 -21.35
C ALA A 286 -6.01 11.20 -21.92
N TRP A 287 -6.96 11.56 -21.06
CA TRP A 287 -8.22 12.17 -21.45
C TRP A 287 -8.10 13.66 -21.79
N THR A 288 -6.90 14.23 -21.62
CA THR A 288 -6.59 15.57 -22.10
C THR A 288 -6.38 15.62 -23.61
N GLU A 289 -6.06 14.48 -24.26
CA GLU A 289 -5.87 14.39 -25.71
C GLU A 289 -7.13 14.72 -26.49
N PRO A 290 -8.29 14.02 -26.31
CA PRO A 290 -9.51 14.41 -27.00
C PRO A 290 -9.93 15.84 -26.71
N VAL A 291 -9.79 16.30 -25.46
CA VAL A 291 -10.10 17.67 -25.07
C VAL A 291 -9.19 18.68 -25.78
N GLY A 292 -7.95 18.32 -26.05
CA GLY A 292 -7.00 19.15 -26.80
C GLY A 292 -7.51 19.53 -28.20
N HIS A 293 -8.25 18.64 -28.87
CA HIS A 293 -8.84 18.91 -30.18
C HIS A 293 -9.96 19.97 -30.12
N LEU A 294 -10.59 20.18 -28.96
CA LEU A 294 -11.70 21.11 -28.77
C LEU A 294 -11.25 22.53 -28.40
N ARG A 295 -9.96 22.82 -28.39
CA ARG A 295 -9.46 24.19 -28.13
C ARG A 295 -9.97 25.12 -29.21
N ASP A 296 -10.43 26.32 -28.81
CA ASP A 296 -11.00 27.31 -29.71
C ASP A 296 -10.10 27.62 -30.92
N VAL A 297 -10.73 27.84 -32.08
CA VAL A 297 -10.06 28.36 -33.27
C VAL A 297 -9.64 29.79 -32.95
N GLN A 298 -8.33 30.07 -32.89
CA GLN A 298 -7.88 31.45 -32.89
C GLN A 298 -8.26 32.03 -34.25
N TYR A 299 -9.18 33.00 -34.26
CA TYR A 299 -9.53 33.74 -35.47
C TYR A 299 -8.29 34.42 -35.98
N THR A 300 -7.66 33.87 -37.00
CA THR A 300 -6.58 34.55 -37.75
C THR A 300 -7.20 35.56 -38.74
N ASN A 301 -8.04 36.45 -38.26
CA ASN A 301 -8.46 37.61 -39.01
C ASN A 301 -7.39 38.72 -38.86
N ARG A 302 -6.20 38.50 -39.40
CA ARG A 302 -5.31 39.57 -39.80
C ARG A 302 -5.72 40.04 -41.20
N GLY A 303 -6.70 40.91 -41.23
CA GLY A 303 -7.06 41.51 -42.54
C GLY A 303 -8.40 42.23 -42.55
N SER A 304 -8.61 43.15 -41.63
CA SER A 304 -9.45 44.33 -41.87
C SER A 304 -9.30 45.26 -40.68
N GLN A 305 -8.44 46.26 -40.83
CA GLN A 305 -8.48 47.49 -40.06
C GLN A 305 -9.75 48.23 -40.45
N THR A 306 -10.76 48.19 -39.60
CA THR A 306 -11.69 49.31 -39.48
C THR A 306 -11.94 49.50 -37.99
N MET A 307 -11.52 50.67 -37.56
CA MET A 307 -11.78 51.19 -36.20
C MET A 307 -13.27 51.14 -35.89
N GLY A 308 -13.63 50.38 -34.87
CA GLY A 308 -14.91 50.41 -34.21
C GLY A 308 -14.67 50.17 -32.72
N ARG A 309 -14.64 51.29 -31.98
CA ARG A 309 -14.58 51.35 -30.52
C ARG A 309 -15.68 50.47 -29.94
N PRO A 310 -15.41 49.53 -29.02
CA PRO A 310 -16.46 48.80 -28.34
C PRO A 310 -17.27 49.76 -27.43
N PRO A 311 -18.58 49.68 -27.41
CA PRO A 311 -19.39 50.45 -26.45
C PRO A 311 -19.12 49.93 -25.06
N SER A 312 -18.64 50.80 -24.19
CA SER A 312 -18.60 50.61 -22.76
C SER A 312 -20.03 50.60 -22.22
N GLY A 313 -20.55 49.41 -22.00
CA GLY A 313 -21.85 49.16 -21.33
C GLY A 313 -21.63 48.21 -20.18
N SER A 314 -21.68 48.76 -18.96
CA SER A 314 -21.82 48.00 -17.73
C SER A 314 -23.09 47.15 -17.79
N GLY A 315 -22.93 45.84 -17.71
CA GLY A 315 -24.05 44.91 -17.61
C GLY A 315 -23.54 43.56 -17.10
N GLY A 316 -24.05 43.12 -15.96
CA GLY A 316 -23.72 41.92 -15.21
C GLY A 316 -23.91 40.60 -15.96
N PRO A 317 -23.64 39.44 -15.32
CA PRO A 317 -23.58 38.13 -15.95
C PRO A 317 -25.00 37.66 -16.38
N GLY A 318 -25.37 38.00 -17.60
CA GLY A 318 -26.56 37.43 -18.25
C GLY A 318 -26.14 36.34 -19.21
N SER A 319 -26.19 35.08 -18.75
CA SER A 319 -26.06 33.90 -19.61
C SER A 319 -27.31 33.74 -20.49
N GLY A 320 -27.38 34.47 -21.57
CA GLY A 320 -28.30 34.13 -22.67
C GLY A 320 -27.81 32.89 -23.43
N PRO A 321 -28.69 32.06 -23.98
CA PRO A 321 -28.30 30.92 -24.79
C PRO A 321 -27.42 31.38 -25.95
N VAL A 322 -26.27 30.79 -26.11
CA VAL A 322 -25.30 31.07 -27.18
C VAL A 322 -25.96 30.65 -28.52
N ASP A 323 -26.27 31.61 -29.41
CA ASP A 323 -26.83 31.29 -30.72
C ASP A 323 -25.76 30.69 -31.62
N SER A 324 -25.72 29.35 -31.70
CA SER A 324 -24.77 28.59 -32.53
C SER A 324 -24.91 28.96 -34.01
N SER A 325 -26.15 29.26 -34.47
CA SER A 325 -26.39 29.57 -35.88
C SER A 325 -25.80 30.93 -36.30
N ALA A 326 -25.80 31.93 -35.41
CA ALA A 326 -25.16 33.22 -35.64
C ALA A 326 -23.62 33.06 -35.70
N ILE A 327 -23.04 32.28 -34.78
CA ILE A 327 -21.58 31.98 -34.80
C ILE A 327 -21.19 31.27 -36.09
N LEU A 328 -21.95 30.26 -36.51
CA LEU A 328 -21.63 29.51 -37.74
C LEU A 328 -21.74 30.37 -39.02
N LYS A 329 -22.67 31.35 -39.05
CA LYS A 329 -22.76 32.31 -40.15
C LYS A 329 -21.54 33.20 -40.26
N SER A 330 -20.90 33.53 -39.17
CA SER A 330 -19.67 34.38 -39.14
C SER A 330 -18.40 33.63 -39.53
N LEU A 331 -18.40 32.27 -39.51
CA LEU A 331 -17.25 31.46 -39.89
C LEU A 331 -17.06 31.43 -41.39
N ASN A 332 -15.81 31.64 -41.86
CA ASN A 332 -15.43 31.37 -43.22
C ASN A 332 -15.40 29.85 -43.54
N SER A 333 -15.29 29.49 -44.84
CA SER A 333 -15.33 28.08 -45.25
C SER A 333 -14.17 27.27 -44.65
N LYS A 334 -12.99 27.85 -44.48
CA LYS A 334 -11.81 27.18 -43.90
C LYS A 334 -12.00 26.91 -42.42
N ASP A 335 -12.54 27.88 -41.66
CA ASP A 335 -12.81 27.72 -40.23
C ASP A 335 -13.92 26.68 -39.97
N ARG A 336 -14.93 26.61 -40.84
CA ARG A 336 -15.96 25.56 -40.78
C ARG A 336 -15.37 24.17 -40.96
N GLU A 337 -14.48 24.01 -41.95
CA GLU A 337 -13.83 22.72 -42.19
C GLU A 337 -12.90 22.34 -41.03
N ALA A 338 -12.14 23.29 -40.50
CA ALA A 338 -11.31 23.09 -39.31
C ALA A 338 -12.14 22.69 -38.09
N THR A 339 -13.35 23.26 -37.89
CA THR A 339 -14.26 22.90 -36.80
C THR A 339 -14.81 21.49 -36.97
N LYS A 340 -15.17 21.07 -38.19
CA LYS A 340 -15.59 19.70 -38.48
C LYS A 340 -14.45 18.68 -38.19
N GLU A 341 -13.22 19.02 -38.58
CA GLU A 341 -12.07 18.17 -38.31
C GLU A 341 -11.79 18.04 -36.83
N LYS A 342 -11.99 19.09 -36.02
CA LYS A 342 -11.91 19.02 -34.55
C LYS A 342 -12.89 18.07 -33.96
N PHE A 343 -14.18 18.11 -34.35
CA PHE A 343 -15.17 17.12 -33.89
C PHE A 343 -14.78 15.70 -34.30
N LYS A 344 -14.32 15.51 -35.54
CA LYS A 344 -13.89 14.20 -36.02
C LYS A 344 -12.72 13.65 -35.19
N ASN A 345 -11.69 14.47 -34.96
CA ASN A 345 -10.54 14.04 -34.18
C ASN A 345 -10.89 13.77 -32.71
N PHE A 346 -11.74 14.61 -32.10
CA PHE A 346 -12.30 14.35 -30.79
C PHE A 346 -13.03 12.99 -30.75
N ASN A 347 -13.94 12.74 -31.68
CA ASN A 347 -14.72 11.49 -31.68
C ASN A 347 -13.80 10.27 -31.79
N ILE A 348 -12.78 10.30 -32.64
CA ILE A 348 -11.84 9.19 -32.82
C ILE A 348 -11.09 8.93 -31.52
N SER A 349 -10.41 9.95 -30.97
CA SER A 349 -9.62 9.78 -29.76
C SER A 349 -10.48 9.45 -28.52
N PHE A 350 -11.68 10.01 -28.43
CA PHE A 350 -12.62 9.70 -27.36
C PHE A 350 -13.12 8.23 -27.42
N ASP A 351 -13.51 7.75 -28.61
CA ASP A 351 -13.96 6.36 -28.79
C ASP A 351 -12.85 5.36 -28.48
N GLU A 352 -11.62 5.65 -28.91
CA GLU A 352 -10.46 4.83 -28.62
C GLU A 352 -10.19 4.74 -27.10
N LEU A 353 -10.30 5.87 -26.38
CA LEU A 353 -10.11 5.88 -24.93
C LEU A 353 -11.23 5.15 -24.20
N VAL A 354 -12.50 5.31 -24.62
CA VAL A 354 -13.63 4.55 -24.06
C VAL A 354 -13.46 3.06 -24.29
N ALA A 355 -13.07 2.64 -25.49
CA ALA A 355 -12.80 1.24 -25.79
C ALA A 355 -11.65 0.68 -24.95
N ARG A 356 -10.56 1.44 -24.81
CA ARG A 356 -9.41 1.07 -23.98
C ARG A 356 -9.77 0.99 -22.51
N HIS A 357 -10.58 1.93 -21.99
CA HIS A 357 -11.08 1.91 -20.60
C HIS A 357 -11.82 0.63 -20.28
N ARG A 358 -12.68 0.18 -21.19
CA ARG A 358 -13.45 -1.06 -21.04
C ARG A 358 -12.60 -2.33 -21.06
N GLY A 359 -11.40 -2.24 -21.62
CA GLY A 359 -10.42 -3.34 -21.61
C GLY A 359 -9.64 -3.49 -20.31
N PHE A 360 -9.67 -2.50 -19.42
CA PHE A 360 -9.00 -2.57 -18.13
C PHE A 360 -9.90 -3.21 -17.07
N ARG A 361 -9.27 -4.01 -16.23
CA ARG A 361 -9.87 -4.50 -15.00
C ARG A 361 -9.58 -3.50 -13.87
N ILE A 362 -10.55 -2.65 -13.57
CA ILE A 362 -10.39 -1.56 -12.60
C ILE A 362 -11.20 -1.91 -11.34
N GLU A 363 -10.58 -1.79 -10.18
CA GLU A 363 -11.25 -1.94 -8.88
C GLU A 363 -12.36 -0.87 -8.75
N ARG A 364 -13.46 -1.24 -8.09
CA ARG A 364 -14.70 -0.45 -8.09
C ARG A 364 -14.49 1.00 -7.64
N ASP A 365 -13.78 1.20 -6.54
CA ASP A 365 -13.57 2.53 -5.96
C ASP A 365 -12.66 3.39 -6.86
N VAL A 366 -11.64 2.76 -7.46
CA VAL A 366 -10.76 3.40 -8.45
C VAL A 366 -11.54 3.79 -9.69
N LYS A 367 -12.42 2.92 -10.16
CA LYS A 367 -13.26 3.14 -11.34
C LYS A 367 -14.16 4.35 -11.18
N GLN A 368 -14.84 4.47 -10.03
CA GLN A 368 -15.69 5.62 -9.72
C GLN A 368 -14.89 6.93 -9.60
N ALA A 369 -13.70 6.90 -8.95
CA ALA A 369 -12.85 8.06 -8.85
C ALA A 369 -12.36 8.55 -10.23
N ILE A 370 -11.89 7.63 -11.06
CA ILE A 370 -11.44 7.91 -12.44
C ILE A 370 -12.57 8.48 -13.29
N ALA A 371 -13.76 7.87 -13.26
CA ALA A 371 -14.93 8.32 -14.04
C ALA A 371 -15.30 9.77 -13.68
N ARG A 372 -15.25 10.11 -12.39
CA ARG A 372 -15.50 11.48 -11.92
C ARG A 372 -14.45 12.46 -12.46
N ASP A 373 -13.16 12.12 -12.37
CA ASP A 373 -12.06 12.97 -12.83
C ASP A 373 -12.12 13.19 -14.34
N ILE A 374 -12.49 12.15 -15.11
CA ILE A 374 -12.68 12.22 -16.55
C ILE A 374 -13.86 13.14 -16.88
N ALA A 375 -15.01 12.96 -16.22
CA ALA A 375 -16.19 13.79 -16.44
C ALA A 375 -15.88 15.27 -16.17
N LEU A 376 -15.21 15.58 -15.05
CA LEU A 376 -14.78 16.95 -14.71
C LEU A 376 -13.85 17.58 -15.78
N THR A 377 -13.10 16.74 -16.50
CA THR A 377 -12.17 17.21 -17.54
C THR A 377 -12.88 17.36 -18.89
N VAL A 378 -13.67 16.38 -19.29
CA VAL A 378 -14.22 16.27 -20.66
C VAL A 378 -15.52 17.04 -20.81
N GLU A 379 -16.47 16.91 -19.87
CA GLU A 379 -17.80 17.50 -20.00
C GLU A 379 -17.80 19.03 -20.17
N PRO A 380 -17.05 19.81 -19.37
CA PRO A 380 -17.09 21.27 -19.51
C PRO A 380 -16.51 21.75 -20.83
N MET A 381 -15.46 21.07 -21.32
CA MET A 381 -14.80 21.46 -22.57
C MET A 381 -15.64 21.08 -23.78
N TYR A 382 -16.17 19.84 -23.79
CA TYR A 382 -17.07 19.40 -24.85
C TYR A 382 -18.35 20.23 -24.86
N GLY A 383 -18.95 20.48 -23.69
CA GLY A 383 -20.17 21.27 -23.56
C GLY A 383 -20.04 22.67 -24.16
N ARG A 384 -18.94 23.40 -23.82
CA ARG A 384 -18.68 24.73 -24.40
C ARG A 384 -18.47 24.69 -25.90
N PHE A 385 -17.74 23.68 -26.41
CA PHE A 385 -17.49 23.56 -27.83
C PHE A 385 -18.76 23.15 -28.58
N TRP A 386 -19.54 22.23 -28.03
CA TRP A 386 -20.81 21.80 -28.57
C TRP A 386 -21.85 22.96 -28.65
N GLU A 387 -22.00 23.75 -27.59
CA GLU A 387 -22.89 24.92 -27.57
C GLU A 387 -22.64 25.90 -28.71
N ARG A 388 -21.38 26.05 -29.08
CA ARG A 388 -21.00 26.99 -30.15
C ARG A 388 -21.16 26.44 -31.55
N TYR A 389 -20.97 25.13 -31.74
CA TYR A 389 -20.69 24.57 -33.05
C TYR A 389 -21.56 23.34 -33.42
N HIS A 390 -22.50 22.90 -32.60
CA HIS A 390 -23.27 21.68 -32.85
C HIS A 390 -24.09 21.68 -34.15
N ASP A 391 -24.54 22.84 -34.65
CA ASP A 391 -25.28 22.97 -35.91
C ASP A 391 -24.41 22.89 -37.15
N ILE A 392 -23.08 22.67 -37.02
CA ILE A 392 -22.16 22.72 -38.13
C ILE A 392 -22.46 21.68 -39.21
N ASP A 393 -23.03 20.55 -38.85
CA ASP A 393 -23.42 19.50 -39.79
C ASP A 393 -24.92 19.39 -40.01
N LYS A 394 -25.70 20.38 -39.57
CA LYS A 394 -27.13 20.51 -39.75
C LYS A 394 -27.92 19.26 -39.28
N GLY A 395 -27.48 18.67 -38.15
CA GLY A 395 -28.14 17.50 -37.55
C GLY A 395 -27.91 16.18 -38.28
N LYS A 396 -26.98 16.13 -39.25
CA LYS A 396 -26.68 14.89 -40.01
C LYS A 396 -25.86 13.85 -39.22
N GLY A 397 -25.32 14.20 -38.03
CA GLY A 397 -24.56 13.32 -37.17
C GLY A 397 -23.23 12.86 -37.76
N LYS A 398 -22.77 13.49 -38.86
CA LYS A 398 -21.53 13.09 -39.53
C LYS A 398 -20.25 13.54 -38.79
N TYR A 399 -20.31 14.72 -38.16
CA TYR A 399 -19.20 15.31 -37.41
C TYR A 399 -19.54 15.40 -35.94
N VAL A 400 -20.74 15.90 -35.59
CA VAL A 400 -21.24 15.96 -34.21
C VAL A 400 -21.87 14.62 -33.86
N LYS A 401 -21.04 13.67 -33.40
CA LYS A 401 -21.45 12.29 -33.11
C LYS A 401 -22.28 12.19 -31.82
N TYR A 402 -21.95 12.99 -30.82
CA TYR A 402 -22.57 12.98 -29.52
C TYR A 402 -23.27 14.30 -29.20
N ASP A 403 -24.47 14.26 -28.63
CA ASP A 403 -25.00 15.39 -27.90
C ASP A 403 -24.42 15.42 -26.46
N LYS A 404 -24.72 16.48 -25.69
CA LYS A 404 -24.23 16.62 -24.32
C LYS A 404 -24.69 15.50 -23.40
N GLY A 405 -25.97 15.09 -23.53
CA GLY A 405 -26.56 14.04 -22.70
C GLY A 405 -25.97 12.67 -23.01
N GLN A 406 -25.80 12.38 -24.31
CA GLN A 406 -25.15 11.13 -24.74
C GLN A 406 -23.68 11.03 -24.25
N LEU A 407 -22.92 12.13 -24.34
CA LEU A 407 -21.54 12.16 -23.84
C LEU A 407 -21.53 11.93 -22.32
N SER A 408 -22.34 12.66 -21.57
CA SER A 408 -22.45 12.52 -20.11
C SER A 408 -22.86 11.10 -19.71
N ALA A 409 -23.82 10.48 -20.42
CA ALA A 409 -24.23 9.10 -20.19
C ALA A 409 -23.08 8.10 -20.43
N ILE A 410 -22.27 8.31 -21.49
CA ILE A 410 -21.10 7.47 -21.75
C ILE A 410 -20.07 7.62 -20.62
N LEU A 411 -19.78 8.85 -20.19
CA LEU A 411 -18.82 9.12 -19.12
C LEU A 411 -19.30 8.54 -17.78
N ALA A 412 -20.58 8.66 -17.45
CA ALA A 412 -21.18 8.02 -16.28
C ALA A 412 -21.07 6.48 -16.33
N GLY A 413 -21.20 5.90 -17.52
CA GLY A 413 -21.04 4.46 -17.73
C GLY A 413 -19.60 3.95 -17.62
N LEU A 414 -18.61 4.82 -17.44
CA LEU A 414 -17.23 4.44 -17.14
C LEU A 414 -17.02 4.12 -15.65
N GLY A 415 -17.92 4.51 -14.76
CA GLY A 415 -17.84 4.35 -13.31
C GLY A 415 -18.30 2.98 -12.75
#